data_b35dc1c1ce04c5c3d71d4bb421d61153
#
_entry.id   b35dc1c1ce04c5c3d71d4bb421d61153
#
_cell.length_a   1.000
_cell.length_b   1.000
_cell.length_c   1.000
_cell.angle_alpha   90.00
_cell.angle_beta   90.00
_cell.angle_gamma   90.00
#
_symmetry.space_group_name_H-M   'P 1'
#
loop_
_entity.id
_entity.type
_entity.pdbx_description
1 polymer ?
#
loop_
_entity_poly.entity_id
_entity_poly.type
_entity_poly.pdbx_seq_one_letter_code
_entity_poly.pdbx_strand_id
1 'polypeptide(L)'
;MDGQQTPGVWQVVGRWLHRMTMALGVVAALAVLGGCGGSSGGSPPAQNGSGSGSGSGSGSGSGSGSGSGGQNATPRGTPTVFNWNYPAYTAPDAWVWNLPPHMPPPRVPADNPMNEAKVALGRYLFYDKRMSGDGTLSCGGCHEQARAFADGKDRPTGITGQKHPRNAMGLGNVAYHATQTWANPSLLTLERQIPNPVFGTEPVEMGVNDGNVDQVMKRLAGAKDVDYATRFAQAFPDAQGDPITWEHALKAISAFERTFITADSRYDRYLQGRDTLSAQELHGKQVFEQAQCSACHAAPNFDDQFMSAQTTSLVVRYHNIGLYNLEGRGAYPKDNSGAEEITGNPADMGAFRVPSLRNVAVTGPYMHDGSVATLEEAVRIMAGGGRNVESGRNKGDGRANPFKDPLVQDRGLSDQDVADLLAFLHTLTDEHFLKDPAFSDPFARQKP
;
A
#
# COMPACT_ATOMS: atom_id res chain seq x y z
N MET A 1 20.44 13.14 43.25
CA MET A 1 19.69 13.70 42.13
C MET A 1 20.03 12.83 40.93
N ASP A 2 19.35 11.69 40.82
CA ASP A 2 19.63 10.73 39.76
C ASP A 2 18.81 11.09 38.53
N GLY A 3 19.52 11.59 37.51
CA GLY A 3 18.94 11.89 36.21
C GLY A 3 18.64 10.59 35.46
N GLN A 4 17.39 10.16 35.48
CA GLN A 4 16.92 9.16 34.53
C GLN A 4 16.98 9.76 33.12
N GLN A 5 17.90 9.31 32.32
CA GLN A 5 17.95 9.59 30.89
C GLN A 5 16.76 8.85 30.24
N THR A 6 15.84 9.61 29.66
CA THR A 6 14.79 9.04 28.79
C THR A 6 15.45 8.40 27.56
N PRO A 7 15.07 7.20 27.17
CA PRO A 7 15.65 6.54 26.00
C PRO A 7 15.30 7.31 24.72
N GLY A 8 16.31 7.55 23.88
CA GLY A 8 16.13 8.23 22.58
C GLY A 8 15.17 7.50 21.63
N VAL A 9 14.62 8.21 20.63
CA VAL A 9 13.61 7.71 19.67
C VAL A 9 14.03 6.39 19.05
N TRP A 10 15.31 6.23 18.72
CA TRP A 10 15.83 4.96 18.19
C TRP A 10 15.79 3.82 19.19
N GLN A 11 15.89 4.09 20.49
CA GLN A 11 15.71 3.07 21.51
C GLN A 11 14.22 2.74 21.70
N VAL A 12 13.31 3.69 21.53
CA VAL A 12 11.87 3.48 21.60
C VAL A 12 11.38 2.76 20.34
N VAL A 13 11.75 3.24 19.16
CA VAL A 13 11.40 2.61 17.87
C VAL A 13 12.14 1.28 17.69
N GLY A 14 13.42 1.19 18.06
CA GLY A 14 14.20 -0.04 18.02
C GLY A 14 13.71 -1.10 19.02
N ARG A 15 13.26 -0.72 20.23
CA ARG A 15 12.63 -1.64 21.19
C ARG A 15 11.25 -2.10 20.70
N TRP A 16 10.52 -1.26 20.03
CA TRP A 16 9.22 -1.59 19.45
C TRP A 16 9.38 -2.56 18.26
N LEU A 17 10.28 -2.26 17.33
CA LEU A 17 10.65 -3.16 16.22
C LEU A 17 11.29 -4.47 16.74
N HIS A 18 12.13 -4.41 17.75
CA HIS A 18 12.79 -5.60 18.33
C HIS A 18 11.83 -6.50 19.12
N ARG A 19 10.84 -5.94 19.82
CA ARG A 19 9.77 -6.73 20.47
C ARG A 19 8.87 -7.42 19.44
N MET A 20 8.61 -6.80 18.29
CA MET A 20 7.87 -7.45 17.21
C MET A 20 8.66 -8.54 16.48
N THR A 21 9.99 -8.39 16.31
CA THR A 21 10.85 -9.44 15.74
C THR A 21 11.06 -10.60 16.71
N MET A 22 11.12 -10.37 18.03
CA MET A 22 11.26 -11.45 19.01
C MET A 22 9.97 -12.30 19.14
N ALA A 23 8.79 -11.71 18.97
CA ALA A 23 7.53 -12.48 18.95
C ALA A 23 7.45 -13.42 17.73
N LEU A 24 8.06 -13.04 16.59
CA LEU A 24 8.17 -13.90 15.41
C LEU A 24 9.30 -14.96 15.52
N GLY A 25 10.38 -14.65 16.23
CA GLY A 25 11.51 -15.57 16.44
C GLY A 25 11.19 -16.74 17.39
N VAL A 26 10.34 -16.53 18.38
CA VAL A 26 9.94 -17.58 19.35
C VAL A 26 9.01 -18.61 18.72
N VAL A 27 8.20 -18.25 17.74
CA VAL A 27 7.33 -19.20 17.01
C VAL A 27 8.14 -20.08 16.04
N ALA A 28 9.23 -19.58 15.49
CA ALA A 28 10.12 -20.37 14.61
C ALA A 28 11.04 -21.34 15.36
N ALA A 29 11.43 -21.02 16.61
CA ALA A 29 12.31 -21.86 17.42
C ALA A 29 11.61 -23.07 18.10
N LEU A 30 10.29 -23.04 18.26
CA LEU A 30 9.50 -24.13 18.84
C LEU A 30 9.09 -25.21 17.81
N ALA A 31 9.27 -24.98 16.53
CA ALA A 31 8.96 -25.94 15.46
C ALA A 31 10.10 -26.93 15.13
N VAL A 32 11.29 -26.77 15.72
CA VAL A 32 12.50 -27.60 15.39
C VAL A 32 12.81 -28.66 16.48
N LEU A 33 12.10 -28.72 17.61
CA LEU A 33 12.39 -29.65 18.72
C LEU A 33 11.32 -30.73 18.96
N GLY A 34 10.59 -31.15 17.93
CA GLY A 34 9.58 -32.21 18.07
C GLY A 34 9.64 -33.25 16.96
N GLY A 35 10.70 -34.06 16.89
CA GLY A 35 10.72 -35.12 15.91
C GLY A 35 11.93 -36.06 16.00
N CYS A 36 11.96 -36.94 17.02
CA CYS A 36 12.73 -38.18 16.98
C CYS A 36 12.01 -39.26 17.77
N GLY A 37 11.66 -40.34 17.14
CA GLY A 37 11.23 -41.55 17.82
C GLY A 37 10.46 -42.57 17.01
N GLY A 38 11.15 -43.58 16.45
CA GLY A 38 10.78 -44.99 16.51
C GLY A 38 9.97 -45.66 15.39
N SER A 39 10.63 -46.20 14.49
CA SER A 39 10.81 -47.59 14.00
C SER A 39 9.60 -48.47 13.62
N SER A 40 9.84 -49.10 12.52
CA SER A 40 9.62 -50.49 12.06
C SER A 40 8.52 -50.77 11.04
N GLY A 41 8.96 -51.31 9.90
CA GLY A 41 8.49 -52.55 9.34
C GLY A 41 7.78 -52.54 8.00
N GLY A 42 8.46 -53.06 6.96
CA GLY A 42 7.76 -53.73 5.87
C GLY A 42 8.00 -53.27 4.42
N SER A 43 8.99 -53.89 3.77
CA SER A 43 9.12 -53.97 2.30
C SER A 43 8.73 -55.40 1.85
N PRO A 44 8.78 -55.77 0.57
CA PRO A 44 8.51 -55.20 -0.75
C PRO A 44 7.47 -56.00 -1.55
N PRO A 45 7.36 -56.12 -2.88
CA PRO A 45 8.42 -56.21 -3.92
C PRO A 45 8.15 -55.49 -5.28
N ALA A 46 9.21 -55.58 -6.08
CA ALA A 46 9.44 -55.08 -7.44
C ALA A 46 8.65 -55.75 -8.56
N GLN A 47 8.61 -55.11 -9.77
CA GLN A 47 8.97 -55.70 -11.08
C GLN A 47 8.95 -54.63 -12.21
N ASN A 48 10.09 -54.45 -12.83
CA ASN A 48 10.55 -54.72 -14.20
C ASN A 48 9.79 -54.07 -15.39
N GLY A 49 10.57 -53.37 -16.22
CA GLY A 49 10.25 -53.03 -17.61
C GLY A 49 11.37 -52.24 -18.30
N SER A 50 12.23 -52.96 -18.95
CA SER A 50 13.38 -52.54 -19.77
C SER A 50 12.99 -51.89 -21.11
N GLY A 51 13.80 -50.92 -21.60
CA GLY A 51 13.74 -50.42 -22.98
C GLY A 51 14.94 -49.58 -23.35
N SER A 52 15.95 -50.14 -23.91
CA SER A 52 17.17 -49.59 -24.48
C SER A 52 16.93 -48.90 -25.82
N GLY A 53 17.71 -47.80 -26.07
CA GLY A 53 17.81 -47.16 -27.39
C GLY A 53 18.99 -46.20 -27.47
N SER A 54 20.12 -46.68 -27.88
CA SER A 54 21.35 -45.96 -28.21
C SER A 54 21.24 -45.28 -29.59
N GLY A 55 21.82 -44.07 -29.72
CA GLY A 55 22.00 -43.36 -30.97
C GLY A 55 23.06 -42.29 -30.88
N SER A 56 24.30 -42.64 -31.17
CA SER A 56 25.45 -41.78 -31.34
C SER A 56 25.43 -41.09 -32.72
N GLY A 57 25.75 -39.80 -32.78
CA GLY A 57 25.93 -39.04 -34.01
C GLY A 57 26.85 -37.84 -33.78
N SER A 58 28.12 -38.03 -34.05
CA SER A 58 29.16 -37.00 -34.11
C SER A 58 29.10 -36.27 -35.45
N GLY A 59 29.13 -34.94 -35.41
CA GLY A 59 29.23 -34.07 -36.59
C GLY A 59 29.96 -32.78 -36.23
N SER A 60 31.25 -32.75 -36.53
CA SER A 60 32.10 -31.57 -36.49
C SER A 60 31.86 -30.69 -37.73
N GLY A 61 31.55 -29.42 -37.51
CA GLY A 61 31.44 -28.39 -38.54
C GLY A 61 31.95 -27.05 -38.02
N SER A 62 33.19 -26.73 -38.36
CA SER A 62 33.81 -25.42 -38.16
C SER A 62 33.27 -24.43 -39.19
N GLY A 63 32.62 -23.38 -38.69
CA GLY A 63 32.15 -22.22 -39.48
C GLY A 63 32.43 -20.92 -38.73
N SER A 64 33.52 -20.25 -39.12
CA SER A 64 33.84 -18.90 -38.67
C SER A 64 32.89 -17.90 -39.34
N GLY A 65 31.95 -17.34 -38.54
CA GLY A 65 31.09 -16.24 -38.92
C GLY A 65 31.21 -15.12 -37.89
N SER A 66 31.86 -14.03 -38.27
CA SER A 66 31.88 -12.78 -37.54
C SER A 66 30.49 -12.19 -37.57
N GLY A 67 29.75 -12.33 -36.47
CA GLY A 67 28.42 -11.78 -36.23
C GLY A 67 28.46 -10.77 -35.10
N SER A 68 28.14 -9.53 -35.45
CA SER A 68 27.89 -8.37 -34.57
C SER A 68 27.25 -8.71 -33.24
N GLY A 69 27.76 -8.07 -32.18
CA GLY A 69 27.34 -8.27 -30.78
C GLY A 69 25.86 -8.16 -30.51
N GLY A 70 25.23 -9.29 -30.40
CA GLY A 70 23.99 -9.44 -29.70
C GLY A 70 24.26 -9.27 -28.20
N GLN A 71 23.82 -8.16 -27.62
CA GLN A 71 23.83 -8.02 -26.18
C GLN A 71 22.97 -9.14 -25.61
N ASN A 72 23.58 -10.02 -24.87
CA ASN A 72 22.89 -11.04 -24.07
C ASN A 72 21.91 -10.34 -23.16
N ALA A 73 20.62 -10.42 -23.48
CA ALA A 73 19.58 -10.03 -22.56
C ALA A 73 19.75 -10.91 -21.32
N THR A 74 20.04 -10.30 -20.20
CA THR A 74 20.06 -10.99 -18.90
C THR A 74 18.72 -11.73 -18.74
N PRO A 75 18.71 -13.02 -18.40
CA PRO A 75 17.46 -13.75 -18.21
C PRO A 75 16.59 -12.99 -17.23
N ARG A 76 15.30 -12.80 -17.57
CA ARG A 76 14.34 -12.20 -16.65
C ARG A 76 14.32 -13.03 -15.37
N GLY A 77 14.74 -12.42 -14.25
CA GLY A 77 14.49 -12.99 -12.94
C GLY A 77 12.97 -13.09 -12.71
N THR A 78 12.55 -14.04 -11.90
CA THR A 78 11.15 -14.11 -11.47
C THR A 78 10.90 -13.03 -10.43
N PRO A 79 9.86 -12.18 -10.57
CA PRO A 79 9.49 -11.21 -9.55
C PRO A 79 9.25 -11.88 -8.19
N THR A 80 9.55 -11.16 -7.12
CA THR A 80 9.35 -11.65 -5.76
C THR A 80 7.86 -11.74 -5.48
N VAL A 81 7.44 -12.91 -4.99
CA VAL A 81 6.06 -13.16 -4.54
C VAL A 81 6.06 -13.19 -3.02
N PHE A 82 5.23 -12.35 -2.42
CA PHE A 82 5.10 -12.26 -0.97
C PHE A 82 3.89 -13.07 -0.52
N ASN A 83 4.14 -14.12 0.27
CA ASN A 83 3.10 -14.97 0.85
C ASN A 83 2.95 -14.65 2.32
N TRP A 84 1.80 -14.09 2.69
CA TRP A 84 1.48 -13.75 4.07
C TRP A 84 0.45 -14.72 4.62
N ASN A 85 0.79 -15.40 5.72
CA ASN A 85 -0.14 -16.22 6.49
C ASN A 85 -0.56 -15.44 7.72
N TYR A 86 -1.84 -15.20 7.86
CA TYR A 86 -2.40 -14.45 8.96
C TYR A 86 -3.22 -15.37 9.85
N PRO A 87 -3.05 -15.32 11.19
CA PRO A 87 -4.00 -15.98 12.07
C PRO A 87 -5.40 -15.43 11.82
N ALA A 88 -6.40 -16.28 11.90
CA ALA A 88 -7.79 -15.83 11.87
C ALA A 88 -7.97 -14.75 12.95
N TYR A 89 -8.45 -13.57 12.55
CA TYR A 89 -8.67 -12.49 13.50
C TYR A 89 -10.06 -12.64 14.11
N THR A 90 -10.11 -13.00 15.38
CA THR A 90 -11.31 -12.91 16.20
C THR A 90 -11.10 -11.77 17.19
N ALA A 91 -11.40 -10.54 16.78
CA ALA A 91 -11.41 -9.46 17.75
C ALA A 91 -12.61 -9.67 18.68
N PRO A 92 -12.40 -9.66 19.98
CA PRO A 92 -13.46 -9.34 20.92
C PRO A 92 -13.67 -7.82 20.88
N ASP A 93 -14.26 -7.34 19.78
CA ASP A 93 -14.43 -5.92 19.55
C ASP A 93 -15.84 -5.52 19.96
N ALA A 94 -15.93 -4.63 20.94
CA ALA A 94 -17.15 -3.86 21.17
C ALA A 94 -17.45 -2.87 20.01
N TRP A 95 -16.54 -2.74 19.03
CA TRP A 95 -16.69 -1.85 17.88
C TRP A 95 -17.69 -2.42 16.88
N VAL A 96 -18.76 -1.69 16.63
CA VAL A 96 -19.78 -2.04 15.63
C VAL A 96 -19.42 -1.39 14.30
N TRP A 97 -19.06 -2.22 13.32
CA TRP A 97 -18.82 -1.78 11.96
C TRP A 97 -20.17 -1.57 11.24
N ASN A 98 -20.51 -0.33 10.91
CA ASN A 98 -21.66 0.01 10.06
C ASN A 98 -21.28 -0.17 8.59
N LEU A 99 -21.08 -1.42 8.15
CA LEU A 99 -20.65 -1.74 6.79
C LEU A 99 -21.84 -2.15 5.93
N PRO A 100 -21.84 -1.78 4.63
CA PRO A 100 -22.82 -2.35 3.70
C PRO A 100 -22.58 -3.85 3.53
N PRO A 101 -23.60 -4.64 3.13
CA PRO A 101 -23.55 -6.12 3.13
C PRO A 101 -22.42 -6.73 2.29
N HIS A 102 -21.91 -6.01 1.29
CA HIS A 102 -20.83 -6.49 0.41
C HIS A 102 -19.41 -6.24 0.97
N MET A 103 -19.30 -5.55 2.11
CA MET A 103 -18.01 -5.27 2.75
C MET A 103 -17.87 -6.07 4.05
N PRO A 104 -16.92 -7.01 4.12
CA PRO A 104 -16.63 -7.71 5.37
C PRO A 104 -15.91 -6.79 6.37
N PRO A 105 -15.92 -7.08 7.68
CA PRO A 105 -15.15 -6.32 8.66
C PRO A 105 -13.65 -6.30 8.30
N PRO A 106 -12.97 -5.14 8.41
CA PRO A 106 -11.53 -5.06 8.20
C PRO A 106 -10.76 -5.77 9.32
N ARG A 107 -9.48 -6.03 9.08
CA ARG A 107 -8.59 -6.54 10.13
C ARG A 107 -8.27 -5.45 11.14
N VAL A 108 -8.31 -5.84 12.41
CA VAL A 108 -7.90 -4.99 13.53
C VAL A 108 -6.79 -5.70 14.31
N PRO A 109 -5.60 -5.11 14.50
CA PRO A 109 -4.53 -5.73 15.29
C PRO A 109 -4.97 -5.95 16.74
N ALA A 110 -4.61 -7.10 17.31
CA ALA A 110 -4.99 -7.46 18.70
C ALA A 110 -4.43 -6.48 19.75
N ASP A 111 -3.28 -5.86 19.45
CA ASP A 111 -2.62 -4.87 20.31
C ASP A 111 -3.13 -3.43 20.09
N ASN A 112 -4.09 -3.25 19.16
CA ASN A 112 -4.75 -1.98 18.94
C ASN A 112 -6.25 -2.15 18.64
N PRO A 113 -7.05 -2.69 19.58
CA PRO A 113 -8.50 -2.83 19.42
C PRO A 113 -9.16 -1.46 19.22
N MET A 114 -10.27 -1.46 18.47
CA MET A 114 -11.04 -0.25 18.18
C MET A 114 -11.87 0.19 19.40
N ASN A 115 -11.96 1.49 19.63
CA ASN A 115 -13.01 2.10 20.46
C ASN A 115 -13.27 3.54 19.99
N GLU A 116 -14.46 4.09 20.32
CA GLU A 116 -14.89 5.40 19.84
C GLU A 116 -13.96 6.54 20.30
N ALA A 117 -13.51 6.50 21.56
CA ALA A 117 -12.64 7.52 22.12
C ALA A 117 -11.28 7.54 21.39
N LYS A 118 -10.75 6.35 21.02
CA LYS A 118 -9.51 6.22 20.27
C LYS A 118 -9.65 6.74 18.84
N VAL A 119 -10.75 6.42 18.15
CA VAL A 119 -11.04 6.97 16.82
C VAL A 119 -11.20 8.49 16.87
N ALA A 120 -11.92 9.01 17.86
CA ALA A 120 -12.07 10.44 18.05
C ALA A 120 -10.74 11.15 18.35
N LEU A 121 -9.89 10.57 19.21
CA LEU A 121 -8.53 11.07 19.46
C LEU A 121 -7.70 11.06 18.17
N GLY A 122 -7.70 9.93 17.45
CA GLY A 122 -6.97 9.78 16.19
C GLY A 122 -7.35 10.83 15.15
N ARG A 123 -8.63 11.17 15.07
CA ARG A 123 -9.11 12.26 14.19
C ARG A 123 -8.48 13.61 14.56
N TYR A 124 -8.42 13.97 15.84
CA TYR A 124 -7.73 15.20 16.24
C TYR A 124 -6.25 15.15 15.88
N LEU A 125 -5.56 14.07 16.21
CA LEU A 125 -4.12 13.93 15.94
C LEU A 125 -3.79 13.96 14.44
N PHE A 126 -4.64 13.35 13.60
CA PHE A 126 -4.46 13.32 12.14
C PHE A 126 -4.46 14.73 11.51
N TYR A 127 -5.25 15.64 12.05
CA TYR A 127 -5.35 17.02 11.55
C TYR A 127 -4.50 18.02 12.35
N ASP A 128 -3.92 17.62 13.47
CA ASP A 128 -3.18 18.54 14.34
C ASP A 128 -1.76 18.75 13.85
N LYS A 129 -1.45 19.98 13.44
CA LYS A 129 -0.12 20.38 13.00
C LYS A 129 0.93 20.25 14.10
N ARG A 130 0.52 20.26 15.38
CA ARG A 130 1.41 20.03 16.53
C ARG A 130 2.13 18.68 16.48
N MET A 131 1.65 17.74 15.66
CA MET A 131 2.26 16.43 15.46
C MET A 131 3.58 16.47 14.66
N SER A 132 3.88 17.52 13.88
CA SER A 132 5.17 17.64 13.19
C SER A 132 6.26 18.26 14.07
N GLY A 133 7.52 18.06 13.72
CA GLY A 133 8.66 18.54 14.48
C GLY A 133 8.63 20.06 14.71
N ASP A 134 8.26 20.84 13.69
CA ASP A 134 8.15 22.30 13.74
C ASP A 134 6.72 22.84 13.99
N GLY A 135 5.71 21.97 14.01
CA GLY A 135 4.32 22.37 14.23
C GLY A 135 3.60 22.94 13.00
N THR A 136 4.10 22.71 11.80
CA THR A 136 3.55 23.30 10.57
C THR A 136 2.74 22.34 9.71
N LEU A 137 2.99 21.02 9.81
CA LEU A 137 2.38 19.98 8.98
C LEU A 137 1.58 18.98 9.82
N SER A 138 0.49 18.47 9.25
CA SER A 138 -0.31 17.36 9.78
C SER A 138 -0.53 16.31 8.70
N CYS A 139 -1.02 15.11 9.07
CA CYS A 139 -1.39 14.08 8.09
C CYS A 139 -2.43 14.61 7.09
N GLY A 140 -3.43 15.36 7.58
CA GLY A 140 -4.43 16.02 6.74
C GLY A 140 -3.89 17.09 5.79
N GLY A 141 -2.61 17.51 5.93
CA GLY A 141 -1.95 18.43 5.00
C GLY A 141 -1.48 17.78 3.69
N CYS A 142 -1.31 16.44 3.71
CA CYS A 142 -0.98 15.62 2.55
C CYS A 142 -2.09 14.60 2.21
N HIS A 143 -3.11 14.48 3.07
CA HIS A 143 -4.23 13.57 2.89
C HIS A 143 -5.56 14.34 3.05
N GLU A 144 -6.01 14.94 1.93
CA GLU A 144 -7.21 15.80 1.88
C GLU A 144 -8.48 14.98 1.67
N GLN A 145 -9.46 15.05 2.57
CA GLN A 145 -10.69 14.28 2.49
C GLN A 145 -11.41 14.42 1.15
N ALA A 146 -11.53 15.64 0.62
CA ALA A 146 -12.20 15.91 -0.65
C ALA A 146 -11.54 15.26 -1.87
N ARG A 147 -10.32 14.72 -1.69
CA ARG A 147 -9.55 13.96 -2.68
C ARG A 147 -9.39 12.50 -2.27
N ALA A 148 -10.35 11.97 -1.53
CA ALA A 148 -10.26 10.63 -0.94
C ALA A 148 -8.94 10.40 -0.19
N PHE A 149 -8.46 11.44 0.49
CA PHE A 149 -7.21 11.47 1.25
C PHE A 149 -5.93 11.34 0.41
N ALA A 150 -5.94 11.74 -0.86
CA ALA A 150 -4.76 12.13 -1.63
C ALA A 150 -4.50 13.64 -1.47
N ASP A 151 -3.40 14.20 -2.04
CA ASP A 151 -3.05 15.64 -1.89
C ASP A 151 -3.22 16.48 -3.17
N GLY A 152 -3.51 15.85 -4.30
CA GLY A 152 -3.68 16.52 -5.59
C GLY A 152 -2.40 17.10 -6.19
N LYS A 153 -1.23 16.73 -5.66
CA LYS A 153 0.10 17.16 -6.14
C LYS A 153 0.83 16.00 -6.80
N ASP A 154 1.82 16.33 -7.63
CA ASP A 154 2.71 15.30 -8.17
C ASP A 154 3.37 14.51 -7.03
N ARG A 155 3.92 15.21 -6.05
CA ARG A 155 4.59 14.64 -4.88
C ARG A 155 4.45 15.58 -3.69
N PRO A 156 4.14 15.05 -2.50
CA PRO A 156 4.04 15.84 -1.29
C PRO A 156 5.40 16.44 -0.89
N THR A 157 5.34 17.51 -0.10
CA THR A 157 6.51 18.20 0.40
C THR A 157 6.49 18.19 1.92
N GLY A 158 7.59 17.73 2.53
CA GLY A 158 7.75 17.70 3.97
C GLY A 158 8.12 19.07 4.57
N ILE A 159 8.26 19.14 5.90
CA ILE A 159 8.54 20.40 6.64
C ILE A 159 9.86 21.07 6.24
N THR A 160 10.82 20.32 5.71
CA THR A 160 12.11 20.86 5.23
C THR A 160 12.06 21.42 3.81
N GLY A 161 10.92 21.31 3.11
CA GLY A 161 10.81 21.61 1.69
C GLY A 161 11.25 20.47 0.77
N GLN A 162 11.72 19.36 1.32
CA GLN A 162 12.07 18.16 0.54
C GLN A 162 10.81 17.51 -0.04
N LYS A 163 10.82 17.25 -1.34
CA LYS A 163 9.75 16.50 -2.00
C LYS A 163 9.91 14.99 -1.78
N HIS A 164 8.83 14.33 -1.46
CA HIS A 164 8.77 12.86 -1.45
C HIS A 164 9.04 12.30 -2.87
N PRO A 165 9.70 11.15 -3.03
CA PRO A 165 9.90 10.57 -4.36
C PRO A 165 8.59 10.08 -5.00
N ARG A 166 7.54 9.81 -4.20
CA ARG A 166 6.28 9.23 -4.65
C ARG A 166 5.08 10.11 -4.35
N ASN A 167 4.02 9.91 -5.12
CA ASN A 167 2.72 10.54 -4.95
C ASN A 167 2.04 10.11 -3.64
N ALA A 168 1.27 11.02 -3.02
CA ALA A 168 0.46 10.71 -1.85
C ALA A 168 -0.71 9.81 -2.24
N MET A 169 -0.76 8.62 -1.64
CA MET A 169 -1.84 7.67 -1.91
C MET A 169 -3.13 8.11 -1.26
N GLY A 170 -4.27 7.90 -1.92
CA GLY A 170 -5.57 7.96 -1.27
C GLY A 170 -5.68 6.90 -0.17
N LEU A 171 -6.35 7.26 0.94
CA LEU A 171 -6.51 6.37 2.09
C LEU A 171 -7.89 5.69 2.18
N GLY A 172 -8.73 5.86 1.16
CA GLY A 172 -10.01 5.14 1.10
C GLY A 172 -9.79 3.62 1.14
N ASN A 173 -10.47 2.94 2.06
CA ASN A 173 -10.35 1.50 2.29
C ASN A 173 -8.94 1.01 2.68
N VAL A 174 -8.08 1.89 3.19
CA VAL A 174 -6.73 1.52 3.62
C VAL A 174 -6.72 0.37 4.65
N ALA A 175 -7.78 0.20 5.42
CA ALA A 175 -7.98 -0.90 6.37
C ALA A 175 -8.00 -2.30 5.73
N TYR A 176 -8.26 -2.37 4.42
CA TYR A 176 -8.29 -3.63 3.66
C TYR A 176 -7.02 -3.89 2.85
N HIS A 177 -6.04 -3.00 2.91
CA HIS A 177 -4.78 -3.22 2.19
C HIS A 177 -3.89 -4.22 2.94
N ALA A 178 -3.37 -5.21 2.22
CA ALA A 178 -2.39 -6.15 2.78
C ALA A 178 -1.04 -5.47 3.02
N THR A 179 -0.69 -4.47 2.21
CA THR A 179 0.51 -3.63 2.36
C THR A 179 0.15 -2.16 2.20
N GLN A 180 0.86 -1.27 2.91
CA GLN A 180 0.39 0.09 3.11
C GLN A 180 1.04 1.14 2.20
N THR A 181 2.11 0.82 1.46
CA THR A 181 2.82 1.79 0.64
C THR A 181 2.95 1.35 -0.81
N TRP A 182 3.41 2.26 -1.69
CA TRP A 182 3.64 1.97 -3.10
C TRP A 182 4.60 0.81 -3.35
N ALA A 183 5.69 0.69 -2.55
CA ALA A 183 6.81 -0.18 -2.91
C ALA A 183 7.37 -1.02 -1.76
N ASN A 184 6.96 -0.80 -0.52
CA ASN A 184 7.50 -1.55 0.62
C ASN A 184 6.55 -2.68 1.04
N PRO A 185 6.86 -3.95 0.71
CA PRO A 185 6.02 -5.10 1.05
C PRO A 185 6.07 -5.50 2.53
N SER A 186 6.96 -4.91 3.34
CA SER A 186 7.09 -5.25 4.76
C SER A 186 6.15 -4.45 5.68
N LEU A 187 5.50 -3.40 5.14
CA LEU A 187 4.60 -2.54 5.91
C LEU A 187 3.16 -3.07 5.83
N LEU A 188 2.82 -3.99 6.72
CA LEU A 188 1.59 -4.77 6.70
C LEU A 188 0.42 -4.14 7.45
N THR A 189 0.67 -3.19 8.33
CA THR A 189 -0.36 -2.53 9.15
C THR A 189 -0.16 -1.02 9.18
N LEU A 190 -1.22 -0.28 9.48
CA LEU A 190 -1.17 1.17 9.67
C LEU A 190 -0.21 1.55 10.80
N GLU A 191 -0.23 0.78 11.90
CA GLU A 191 0.65 0.98 13.04
C GLU A 191 2.15 0.89 12.69
N ARG A 192 2.50 0.14 11.64
CA ARG A 192 3.87 0.05 11.11
C ARG A 192 4.17 1.12 10.06
N GLN A 193 3.15 1.58 9.34
CA GLN A 193 3.33 2.56 8.28
C GLN A 193 3.45 3.98 8.83
N ILE A 194 2.55 4.40 9.73
CA ILE A 194 2.47 5.79 10.24
C ILE A 194 3.77 6.31 10.89
N PRO A 195 4.60 5.49 11.56
CA PRO A 195 5.93 5.92 11.98
C PRO A 195 6.83 6.47 10.87
N ASN A 196 6.68 6.03 9.61
CA ASN A 196 7.54 6.47 8.51
C ASN A 196 7.37 7.96 8.20
N PRO A 197 6.18 8.52 7.94
CA PRO A 197 6.03 9.96 7.73
C PRO A 197 6.36 10.78 8.99
N VAL A 198 6.20 10.22 10.19
CA VAL A 198 6.47 10.95 11.43
C VAL A 198 7.96 11.05 11.71
N PHE A 199 8.71 9.94 11.65
CA PHE A 199 10.10 9.82 12.08
C PHE A 199 11.08 9.60 10.94
N GLY A 200 10.61 9.46 9.69
CA GLY A 200 11.46 9.24 8.53
C GLY A 200 12.44 10.37 8.29
N THR A 201 13.65 10.01 7.86
CA THR A 201 14.74 10.95 7.59
C THR A 201 15.01 11.13 6.09
N GLU A 202 14.55 10.21 5.26
CA GLU A 202 14.70 10.25 3.79
C GLU A 202 13.46 9.66 3.09
N PRO A 203 12.54 10.52 2.64
CA PRO A 203 12.48 11.97 2.83
C PRO A 203 12.05 12.34 4.25
N VAL A 204 12.42 13.57 4.69
CA VAL A 204 11.86 14.15 5.92
C VAL A 204 10.48 14.68 5.61
N GLU A 205 9.43 14.06 6.19
CA GLU A 205 8.05 14.51 6.04
C GLU A 205 7.63 15.36 7.26
N MET A 206 7.28 14.75 8.39
CA MET A 206 6.88 15.48 9.60
C MET A 206 8.05 15.88 10.51
N GLY A 207 9.24 15.31 10.29
CA GLY A 207 10.50 15.75 10.89
C GLY A 207 10.61 15.62 12.41
N VAL A 208 9.90 14.65 12.99
CA VAL A 208 10.08 14.30 14.40
C VAL A 208 11.34 13.44 14.55
N ASN A 209 12.21 13.81 15.48
CA ASN A 209 13.49 13.14 15.71
C ASN A 209 13.90 13.22 17.19
N ASP A 210 15.04 12.62 17.57
CA ASP A 210 15.51 12.58 18.94
C ASP A 210 15.67 13.96 19.62
N GLY A 211 15.90 15.01 18.80
CA GLY A 211 16.06 16.39 19.31
C GLY A 211 14.74 17.09 19.65
N ASN A 212 13.60 16.62 19.13
CA ASN A 212 12.31 17.29 19.29
C ASN A 212 11.15 16.40 19.72
N VAL A 213 11.32 15.08 19.81
CA VAL A 213 10.28 14.10 20.09
C VAL A 213 9.51 14.38 21.38
N ASP A 214 10.21 14.73 22.46
CA ASP A 214 9.60 15.09 23.75
C ASP A 214 8.91 16.46 23.68
N GLN A 215 9.46 17.39 22.89
CA GLN A 215 8.86 18.71 22.71
C GLN A 215 7.51 18.63 22.01
N VAL A 216 7.37 17.74 21.01
CA VAL A 216 6.09 17.50 20.33
C VAL A 216 5.05 16.99 21.32
N MET A 217 5.38 15.98 22.14
CA MET A 217 4.45 15.45 23.16
C MET A 217 4.08 16.50 24.21
N LYS A 218 5.04 17.30 24.70
CA LYS A 218 4.79 18.43 25.61
C LYS A 218 3.88 19.49 24.98
N ARG A 219 4.05 19.75 23.68
CA ARG A 219 3.22 20.70 22.93
C ARG A 219 1.78 20.22 22.80
N LEU A 220 1.55 18.91 22.59
CA LEU A 220 0.22 18.32 22.61
C LEU A 220 -0.39 18.38 24.01
N ALA A 221 0.32 17.93 25.04
CA ALA A 221 -0.14 17.96 26.43
C ALA A 221 -0.48 19.39 26.91
N GLY A 222 0.23 20.39 26.41
CA GLY A 222 0.03 21.81 26.74
C GLY A 222 -1.02 22.54 25.89
N ALA A 223 -1.70 21.85 24.95
CA ALA A 223 -2.71 22.46 24.11
C ALA A 223 -3.86 23.05 24.95
N LYS A 224 -4.37 24.25 24.55
CA LYS A 224 -5.44 24.94 25.26
C LYS A 224 -6.80 24.81 24.57
N ASP A 225 -6.78 24.51 23.29
CA ASP A 225 -7.92 24.34 22.40
C ASP A 225 -8.45 22.89 22.34
N VAL A 226 -7.64 21.94 22.79
CA VAL A 226 -7.97 20.51 22.86
C VAL A 226 -7.49 19.93 24.19
N ASP A 227 -8.39 19.31 24.95
CA ASP A 227 -8.03 18.57 26.16
C ASP A 227 -7.50 17.17 25.79
N TYR A 228 -6.21 17.11 25.42
CA TYR A 228 -5.56 15.85 25.08
C TYR A 228 -5.41 14.91 26.30
N ALA A 229 -5.24 15.43 27.50
CA ALA A 229 -5.11 14.59 28.71
C ALA A 229 -6.35 13.71 28.89
N THR A 230 -7.53 14.31 28.86
CA THR A 230 -8.80 13.57 28.94
C THR A 230 -8.98 12.64 27.76
N ARG A 231 -8.68 13.08 26.52
CA ARG A 231 -8.86 12.25 25.31
C ARG A 231 -7.98 11.02 25.30
N PHE A 232 -6.71 11.16 25.66
CA PHE A 232 -5.80 10.01 25.73
C PHE A 232 -6.21 9.03 26.86
N ALA A 233 -6.61 9.54 28.04
CA ALA A 233 -7.09 8.71 29.13
C ALA A 233 -8.34 7.90 28.75
N GLN A 234 -9.28 8.52 28.02
CA GLN A 234 -10.48 7.83 27.53
C GLN A 234 -10.18 6.81 26.42
N ALA A 235 -9.24 7.13 25.54
CA ALA A 235 -8.83 6.25 24.42
C ALA A 235 -8.06 5.02 24.89
N PHE A 236 -7.30 5.16 25.98
CA PHE A 236 -6.42 4.13 26.55
C PHE A 236 -6.64 3.99 28.07
N PRO A 237 -7.82 3.51 28.51
CA PRO A 237 -8.17 3.46 29.94
C PRO A 237 -7.28 2.52 30.76
N ASP A 238 -6.67 1.53 30.10
CA ASP A 238 -5.81 0.55 30.74
C ASP A 238 -4.32 0.95 30.74
N ALA A 239 -3.99 2.16 30.25
CA ALA A 239 -2.62 2.64 30.19
C ALA A 239 -2.00 2.74 31.58
N GLN A 240 -0.79 2.20 31.73
CA GLN A 240 -0.03 2.33 32.97
C GLN A 240 0.88 3.58 32.88
N GLY A 241 0.67 4.56 33.74
CA GLY A 241 1.39 5.84 33.73
C GLY A 241 0.75 6.90 32.84
N ASP A 242 1.58 7.80 32.27
CA ASP A 242 1.10 8.87 31.38
C ASP A 242 0.57 8.27 30.07
N PRO A 243 -0.71 8.48 29.73
CA PRO A 243 -1.25 7.98 28.48
C PRO A 243 -0.81 8.79 27.24
N ILE A 244 -0.26 10.00 27.41
CA ILE A 244 0.20 10.85 26.30
C ILE A 244 1.58 10.35 25.82
N THR A 245 1.57 9.35 24.97
CA THR A 245 2.78 8.75 24.41
C THR A 245 2.71 8.67 22.89
N TRP A 246 3.86 8.56 22.22
CA TRP A 246 3.90 8.33 20.78
C TRP A 246 3.22 7.02 20.37
N GLU A 247 3.39 5.96 21.15
CA GLU A 247 2.72 4.69 20.87
C GLU A 247 1.21 4.86 20.81
N HIS A 248 0.63 5.50 21.81
CA HIS A 248 -0.81 5.75 21.87
C HIS A 248 -1.27 6.74 20.76
N ALA A 249 -0.48 7.75 20.45
CA ALA A 249 -0.79 8.69 19.37
C ALA A 249 -0.85 7.96 18.01
N LEU A 250 0.15 7.14 17.68
CA LEU A 250 0.20 6.37 16.44
C LEU A 250 -0.92 5.32 16.37
N LYS A 251 -1.20 4.64 17.47
CA LYS A 251 -2.35 3.70 17.58
C LYS A 251 -3.69 4.39 17.39
N ALA A 252 -3.87 5.60 17.92
CA ALA A 252 -5.10 6.37 17.73
C ALA A 252 -5.26 6.83 16.28
N ILE A 253 -4.20 7.34 15.63
CA ILE A 253 -4.24 7.71 14.20
C ILE A 253 -4.58 6.48 13.36
N SER A 254 -3.94 5.33 13.61
CA SER A 254 -4.22 4.06 12.93
C SER A 254 -5.68 3.64 13.08
N ALA A 255 -6.26 3.80 14.27
CA ALA A 255 -7.66 3.49 14.52
C ALA A 255 -8.60 4.43 13.73
N PHE A 256 -8.27 5.70 13.62
CA PHE A 256 -9.04 6.66 12.81
C PHE A 256 -8.92 6.34 11.31
N GLU A 257 -7.72 6.15 10.76
CA GLU A 257 -7.54 5.78 9.36
C GLU A 257 -8.23 4.46 8.99
N ARG A 258 -8.31 3.52 9.94
CA ARG A 258 -9.04 2.25 9.76
C ARG A 258 -10.52 2.45 9.54
N THR A 259 -11.10 3.57 9.94
CA THR A 259 -12.51 3.92 9.67
C THR A 259 -12.75 4.52 8.29
N PHE A 260 -11.73 4.77 7.49
CA PHE A 260 -11.89 5.35 6.15
C PHE A 260 -12.47 4.36 5.15
N ILE A 261 -13.72 3.96 5.39
CA ILE A 261 -14.41 2.99 4.54
C ILE A 261 -15.20 3.72 3.46
N THR A 262 -14.90 3.44 2.20
CA THR A 262 -15.59 3.95 1.02
C THR A 262 -16.26 2.77 0.29
N ALA A 263 -17.58 2.70 0.38
CA ALA A 263 -18.38 1.55 -0.06
C ALA A 263 -19.82 1.89 -0.43
N ASP A 264 -20.14 3.17 -0.68
CA ASP A 264 -21.43 3.63 -1.16
C ASP A 264 -21.32 4.48 -2.43
N SER A 265 -20.37 4.13 -3.31
CA SER A 265 -20.28 4.71 -4.63
C SER A 265 -21.54 4.42 -5.47
N ARG A 266 -21.72 5.14 -6.57
CA ARG A 266 -22.84 4.88 -7.46
C ARG A 266 -22.84 3.43 -7.99
N TYR A 267 -21.65 2.88 -8.26
CA TYR A 267 -21.51 1.48 -8.63
C TYR A 267 -21.92 0.51 -7.52
N ASP A 268 -21.57 0.80 -6.24
CA ASP A 268 -22.02 -0.02 -5.11
C ASP A 268 -23.54 -0.01 -4.98
N ARG A 269 -24.17 1.16 -5.12
CA ARG A 269 -25.64 1.28 -5.09
C ARG A 269 -26.29 0.55 -6.27
N TYR A 270 -25.69 0.58 -7.45
CA TYR A 270 -26.14 -0.21 -8.60
C TYR A 270 -26.12 -1.71 -8.30
N LEU A 271 -25.02 -2.23 -7.74
CA LEU A 271 -24.94 -3.66 -7.36
C LEU A 271 -26.00 -4.07 -6.33
N GLN A 272 -26.46 -3.14 -5.51
CA GLN A 272 -27.51 -3.34 -4.50
C GLN A 272 -28.94 -3.07 -5.04
N GLY A 273 -29.08 -2.75 -6.32
CA GLY A 273 -30.37 -2.39 -6.93
C GLY A 273 -30.95 -1.05 -6.45
N ARG A 274 -30.10 -0.18 -5.86
CA ARG A 274 -30.49 1.16 -5.33
C ARG A 274 -30.21 2.31 -6.30
N ASP A 275 -29.53 2.02 -7.41
CA ASP A 275 -29.18 3.00 -8.45
C ASP A 275 -29.14 2.31 -9.82
N THR A 276 -28.99 3.09 -10.89
CA THR A 276 -28.84 2.58 -12.26
C THR A 276 -27.60 3.15 -12.92
N LEU A 277 -27.00 2.39 -13.82
CA LEU A 277 -25.94 2.84 -14.69
C LEU A 277 -26.48 3.13 -16.10
N SER A 278 -25.93 4.14 -16.75
CA SER A 278 -26.22 4.43 -18.16
C SER A 278 -25.67 3.34 -19.09
N ALA A 279 -26.12 3.31 -20.34
CA ALA A 279 -25.60 2.37 -21.33
C ALA A 279 -24.08 2.54 -21.52
N GLN A 280 -23.57 3.78 -21.48
CA GLN A 280 -22.15 4.09 -21.57
C GLN A 280 -21.35 3.51 -20.39
N GLU A 281 -21.82 3.69 -19.16
CA GLU A 281 -21.17 3.17 -17.96
C GLU A 281 -21.19 1.63 -17.90
N LEU A 282 -22.29 1.01 -18.38
CA LEU A 282 -22.38 -0.44 -18.50
C LEU A 282 -21.41 -0.98 -19.56
N HIS A 283 -21.30 -0.31 -20.71
CA HIS A 283 -20.29 -0.67 -21.70
C HIS A 283 -18.87 -0.48 -21.17
N GLY A 284 -18.59 0.62 -20.46
CA GLY A 284 -17.30 0.84 -19.80
C GLY A 284 -16.95 -0.26 -18.79
N LYS A 285 -17.93 -0.76 -18.03
CA LYS A 285 -17.75 -1.93 -17.17
C LYS A 285 -17.39 -3.19 -17.96
N GLN A 286 -18.03 -3.41 -19.10
CA GLN A 286 -17.70 -4.54 -19.98
C GLN A 286 -16.27 -4.42 -20.53
N VAL A 287 -15.88 -3.22 -20.97
CA VAL A 287 -14.50 -2.92 -21.42
C VAL A 287 -13.51 -3.21 -20.30
N PHE A 288 -13.78 -2.79 -19.06
CA PHE A 288 -12.94 -3.04 -17.89
C PHE A 288 -12.67 -4.53 -17.68
N GLU A 289 -13.69 -5.38 -17.84
CA GLU A 289 -13.58 -6.83 -17.71
C GLU A 289 -12.89 -7.47 -18.93
N GLN A 290 -13.28 -7.11 -20.15
CA GLN A 290 -12.73 -7.68 -21.38
C GLN A 290 -11.27 -7.30 -21.62
N ALA A 291 -10.88 -6.08 -21.28
CA ALA A 291 -9.50 -5.62 -21.29
C ALA A 291 -8.68 -6.15 -20.12
N GLN A 292 -9.26 -7.03 -19.28
CA GLN A 292 -8.60 -7.67 -18.13
C GLN A 292 -8.08 -6.69 -17.07
N CYS A 293 -8.64 -5.50 -16.94
CA CYS A 293 -8.29 -4.57 -15.87
C CYS A 293 -8.59 -5.18 -14.49
N SER A 294 -9.67 -5.98 -14.41
CA SER A 294 -10.07 -6.71 -13.21
C SER A 294 -9.08 -7.80 -12.76
N ALA A 295 -8.10 -8.19 -13.60
CA ALA A 295 -7.05 -9.14 -13.19
C ALA A 295 -6.13 -8.57 -12.09
N CYS A 296 -5.93 -7.24 -12.08
CA CYS A 296 -5.19 -6.53 -11.04
C CYS A 296 -6.11 -5.67 -10.17
N HIS A 297 -7.22 -5.17 -10.71
CA HIS A 297 -8.16 -4.29 -10.00
C HIS A 297 -9.48 -5.01 -9.72
N ALA A 298 -9.43 -6.07 -8.89
CA ALA A 298 -10.60 -6.87 -8.55
C ALA A 298 -11.52 -6.20 -7.52
N ALA A 299 -12.85 -6.36 -7.69
CA ALA A 299 -13.81 -5.98 -6.66
C ALA A 299 -13.61 -6.84 -5.39
N PRO A 300 -14.00 -6.35 -4.20
CA PRO A 300 -14.78 -5.14 -3.96
C PRO A 300 -13.94 -3.84 -3.87
N ASN A 301 -12.62 -3.93 -3.68
CA ASN A 301 -11.76 -2.75 -3.50
C ASN A 301 -11.10 -2.26 -4.79
N PHE A 302 -11.26 -2.99 -5.89
CA PHE A 302 -10.61 -2.70 -7.17
C PHE A 302 -9.09 -2.61 -7.06
N ASP A 303 -8.50 -3.55 -6.31
CA ASP A 303 -7.07 -3.83 -6.19
C ASP A 303 -6.83 -5.35 -6.13
N ASP A 304 -5.56 -5.77 -6.02
CA ASP A 304 -5.18 -7.19 -5.89
C ASP A 304 -4.73 -7.57 -4.46
N GLN A 305 -4.92 -6.67 -3.50
CA GLN A 305 -4.43 -6.82 -2.12
C GLN A 305 -5.53 -6.69 -1.07
N PHE A 306 -6.79 -6.92 -1.45
CA PHE A 306 -7.92 -6.84 -0.53
C PHE A 306 -7.85 -7.90 0.56
N MET A 307 -7.86 -7.46 1.82
CA MET A 307 -7.77 -8.32 3.00
C MET A 307 -8.76 -7.89 4.07
N SER A 308 -9.55 -8.85 4.56
CA SER A 308 -10.53 -8.65 5.63
C SER A 308 -10.17 -9.44 6.89
N ALA A 309 -10.99 -9.31 7.93
CA ALA A 309 -10.86 -10.11 9.16
C ALA A 309 -10.91 -11.63 8.91
N GLN A 310 -11.54 -12.08 7.82
CA GLN A 310 -11.67 -13.49 7.45
C GLN A 310 -10.51 -13.99 6.59
N THR A 311 -9.65 -13.11 6.08
CA THR A 311 -8.53 -13.49 5.23
C THR A 311 -7.41 -14.09 6.09
N THR A 312 -7.08 -15.35 5.86
CA THR A 312 -6.02 -16.08 6.58
C THR A 312 -4.70 -16.13 5.82
N SER A 313 -4.76 -16.03 4.50
CA SER A 313 -3.57 -15.97 3.65
C SER A 313 -3.84 -15.10 2.42
N LEU A 314 -2.82 -14.46 1.92
CA LEU A 314 -2.87 -13.68 0.69
C LEU A 314 -1.52 -13.74 -0.02
N VAL A 315 -1.57 -13.93 -1.33
CA VAL A 315 -0.42 -13.79 -2.22
C VAL A 315 -0.36 -12.34 -2.68
N VAL A 316 0.62 -11.61 -2.20
CA VAL A 316 0.81 -10.20 -2.57
C VAL A 316 1.80 -10.11 -3.73
N ARG A 317 1.41 -9.41 -4.76
CA ARG A 317 2.25 -9.12 -5.92
C ARG A 317 2.46 -7.63 -6.06
N TYR A 318 3.60 -7.30 -6.63
CA TYR A 318 3.93 -5.97 -7.09
C TYR A 318 4.15 -6.03 -8.59
N HIS A 319 3.66 -5.04 -9.32
CA HIS A 319 3.60 -5.09 -10.78
C HIS A 319 4.41 -3.96 -11.40
N ASN A 320 5.24 -4.29 -12.38
CA ASN A 320 5.85 -3.30 -13.25
C ASN A 320 4.92 -3.07 -14.45
N ILE A 321 4.33 -1.89 -14.50
CA ILE A 321 3.39 -1.52 -15.57
C ILE A 321 4.07 -0.94 -16.82
N GLY A 322 5.41 -0.95 -16.88
CA GLY A 322 6.12 -0.35 -18.00
C GLY A 322 5.99 1.18 -18.06
N LEU A 323 5.99 1.85 -16.90
CA LEU A 323 5.94 3.33 -16.87
C LEU A 323 7.25 3.95 -17.36
N TYR A 324 8.38 3.27 -17.12
CA TYR A 324 9.72 3.67 -17.57
C TYR A 324 10.49 2.49 -18.14
N ASN A 325 11.51 2.80 -18.95
CA ASN A 325 12.48 1.85 -19.49
C ASN A 325 13.76 2.62 -19.87
N LEU A 326 14.45 3.14 -18.85
CA LEU A 326 15.63 3.97 -19.07
C LEU A 326 16.70 3.15 -19.80
N GLU A 327 17.29 3.75 -20.80
CA GLU A 327 18.34 3.14 -21.66
C GLU A 327 17.92 1.82 -22.35
N GLY A 328 16.61 1.50 -22.37
CA GLY A 328 16.10 0.24 -22.93
C GLY A 328 16.44 -1.01 -22.08
N ARG A 329 16.88 -0.84 -20.84
CA ARG A 329 17.37 -1.91 -19.96
C ARG A 329 16.42 -2.26 -18.80
N GLY A 330 15.24 -1.67 -18.76
CA GLY A 330 14.25 -1.89 -17.71
C GLY A 330 14.40 -0.98 -16.50
N ALA A 331 15.40 -0.11 -16.45
CA ALA A 331 15.66 0.73 -15.30
C ALA A 331 14.57 1.80 -15.12
N TYR A 332 14.32 2.14 -13.86
CA TYR A 332 13.47 3.24 -13.39
C TYR A 332 14.34 4.38 -12.84
N PRO A 333 13.78 5.57 -12.59
CA PRO A 333 14.51 6.65 -11.92
C PRO A 333 15.07 6.17 -10.57
N LYS A 334 16.31 6.57 -10.26
CA LYS A 334 17.12 6.04 -9.13
C LYS A 334 16.39 6.04 -7.78
N ASP A 335 15.62 7.09 -7.49
CA ASP A 335 14.94 7.22 -6.20
C ASP A 335 13.51 6.63 -6.25
N ASN A 336 13.21 5.79 -7.25
CA ASN A 336 11.89 5.27 -7.53
C ASN A 336 11.93 3.95 -8.31
N SER A 337 12.79 3.03 -7.88
CA SER A 337 12.97 1.71 -8.52
C SER A 337 11.92 0.68 -8.10
N GLY A 338 10.99 1.04 -7.21
CA GLY A 338 9.90 0.17 -6.79
C GLY A 338 10.29 -0.79 -5.67
N ALA A 339 9.73 -2.00 -5.66
CA ALA A 339 9.98 -2.99 -4.63
C ALA A 339 11.45 -3.45 -4.60
N GLU A 340 12.19 -3.27 -5.69
CA GLU A 340 13.62 -3.55 -5.77
C GLU A 340 14.43 -2.81 -4.69
N GLU A 341 14.04 -1.57 -4.30
CA GLU A 341 14.67 -0.81 -3.22
C GLU A 341 14.71 -1.57 -1.87
N ILE A 342 13.73 -2.43 -1.66
CA ILE A 342 13.55 -3.17 -0.40
C ILE A 342 14.06 -4.61 -0.52
N THR A 343 13.80 -5.26 -1.66
CA THR A 343 14.09 -6.67 -1.88
C THR A 343 15.53 -6.90 -2.36
N GLY A 344 16.14 -5.91 -3.02
CA GLY A 344 17.41 -6.07 -3.71
C GLY A 344 17.35 -7.03 -4.90
N ASN A 345 16.16 -7.51 -5.28
CA ASN A 345 16.00 -8.39 -6.44
C ASN A 345 15.80 -7.55 -7.71
N PRO A 346 16.69 -7.61 -8.69
CA PRO A 346 16.56 -6.85 -9.95
C PRO A 346 15.25 -7.10 -10.72
N ALA A 347 14.62 -8.26 -10.51
CA ALA A 347 13.34 -8.58 -11.13
C ALA A 347 12.18 -7.73 -10.59
N ASP A 348 12.35 -7.13 -9.42
CA ASP A 348 11.37 -6.25 -8.80
C ASP A 348 11.53 -4.77 -9.21
N MET A 349 12.44 -4.50 -10.16
CA MET A 349 12.64 -3.16 -10.72
C MET A 349 11.35 -2.62 -11.34
N GLY A 350 10.92 -1.46 -10.86
CA GLY A 350 9.70 -0.80 -11.32
C GLY A 350 8.41 -1.50 -10.89
N ALA A 351 8.49 -2.44 -9.96
CA ALA A 351 7.34 -3.13 -9.41
C ALA A 351 6.73 -2.32 -8.26
N PHE A 352 5.44 -1.99 -8.39
CA PHE A 352 4.67 -1.22 -7.41
C PHE A 352 3.37 -1.94 -7.05
N ARG A 353 2.83 -1.60 -5.89
CA ARG A 353 1.52 -2.07 -5.44
C ARG A 353 0.42 -1.59 -6.38
N VAL A 354 -0.57 -2.43 -6.65
CA VAL A 354 -1.80 -2.04 -7.35
C VAL A 354 -2.64 -1.16 -6.42
N PRO A 355 -2.87 0.13 -6.76
CA PRO A 355 -3.74 0.99 -5.97
C PRO A 355 -5.21 0.63 -6.19
N SER A 356 -6.05 0.87 -5.19
CA SER A 356 -7.49 0.82 -5.37
C SER A 356 -7.95 1.84 -6.41
N LEU A 357 -8.93 1.46 -7.26
CA LEU A 357 -9.59 2.39 -8.18
C LEU A 357 -10.82 3.07 -7.55
N ARG A 358 -11.15 2.77 -6.30
CA ARG A 358 -12.20 3.53 -5.61
C ARG A 358 -11.80 4.98 -5.50
N ASN A 359 -12.72 5.88 -5.85
CA ASN A 359 -12.50 7.33 -5.91
C ASN A 359 -11.39 7.77 -6.88
N VAL A 360 -10.97 6.92 -7.83
CA VAL A 360 -9.86 7.21 -8.74
C VAL A 360 -10.03 8.53 -9.49
N ALA A 361 -11.27 8.95 -9.80
CA ALA A 361 -11.56 10.19 -10.51
C ALA A 361 -11.14 11.46 -9.75
N VAL A 362 -10.92 11.39 -8.42
CA VAL A 362 -10.58 12.56 -7.59
C VAL A 362 -9.18 12.48 -6.97
N THR A 363 -8.43 11.39 -7.21
CA THR A 363 -7.11 11.14 -6.60
C THR A 363 -5.93 11.50 -7.51
N GLY A 364 -6.17 12.18 -8.63
CA GLY A 364 -5.07 12.64 -9.49
C GLY A 364 -4.14 13.66 -8.81
N PRO A 365 -2.89 13.82 -9.34
CA PRO A 365 -2.32 13.14 -10.50
C PRO A 365 -1.96 11.67 -10.21
N TYR A 366 -1.70 10.90 -11.28
CA TYR A 366 -1.66 9.45 -11.25
C TYR A 366 -0.24 8.88 -11.33
N MET A 367 -0.15 7.57 -11.16
CA MET A 367 1.04 6.74 -11.03
C MET A 367 1.78 6.98 -9.71
N HIS A 368 2.72 6.09 -9.40
CA HIS A 368 3.46 6.13 -8.15
C HIS A 368 4.28 7.42 -7.92
N ASP A 369 4.57 8.15 -8.98
CA ASP A 369 5.37 9.38 -8.97
C ASP A 369 4.57 10.64 -9.35
N GLY A 370 3.25 10.52 -9.55
CA GLY A 370 2.39 11.62 -9.95
C GLY A 370 2.69 12.21 -11.34
N SER A 371 3.42 11.47 -12.19
CA SER A 371 3.87 11.97 -13.50
C SER A 371 2.81 11.99 -14.59
N VAL A 372 1.61 11.51 -14.29
CA VAL A 372 0.48 11.43 -15.21
C VAL A 372 -0.64 12.33 -14.70
N ALA A 373 -0.98 13.36 -15.48
CA ALA A 373 -1.85 14.44 -15.01
C ALA A 373 -3.33 14.06 -14.96
N THR A 374 -3.81 13.25 -15.90
CA THR A 374 -5.23 12.96 -16.07
C THR A 374 -5.55 11.46 -15.97
N LEU A 375 -6.78 11.13 -15.55
CA LEU A 375 -7.25 9.76 -15.53
C LEU A 375 -7.27 9.15 -16.93
N GLU A 376 -7.63 9.93 -17.94
CA GLU A 376 -7.60 9.48 -19.34
C GLU A 376 -6.19 9.06 -19.76
N GLU A 377 -5.17 9.88 -19.49
CA GLU A 377 -3.78 9.53 -19.79
C GLU A 377 -3.37 8.25 -19.07
N ALA A 378 -3.73 8.09 -17.79
CA ALA A 378 -3.46 6.88 -17.03
C ALA A 378 -4.11 5.64 -17.66
N VAL A 379 -5.38 5.74 -18.05
CA VAL A 379 -6.11 4.66 -18.75
C VAL A 379 -5.44 4.33 -20.08
N ARG A 380 -5.06 5.32 -20.88
CA ARG A 380 -4.38 5.10 -22.17
C ARG A 380 -3.00 4.43 -22.00
N ILE A 381 -2.23 4.80 -20.99
CA ILE A 381 -0.95 4.16 -20.67
C ILE A 381 -1.17 2.68 -20.31
N MET A 382 -2.14 2.39 -19.47
CA MET A 382 -2.45 1.02 -19.06
C MET A 382 -2.97 0.18 -20.23
N ALA A 383 -3.91 0.74 -20.99
CA ALA A 383 -4.50 0.09 -22.17
C ALA A 383 -3.50 -0.10 -23.33
N GLY A 384 -2.54 0.80 -23.48
CA GLY A 384 -1.47 0.72 -24.50
C GLY A 384 -0.27 -0.13 -24.08
N GLY A 385 -0.35 -0.80 -22.92
CA GLY A 385 0.68 -1.75 -22.47
C GLY A 385 1.95 -1.09 -21.93
N GLY A 386 1.88 0.15 -21.45
CA GLY A 386 3.00 0.91 -20.88
C GLY A 386 3.15 2.31 -21.51
N ARG A 387 4.10 3.08 -21.00
CA ARG A 387 4.34 4.47 -21.40
C ARG A 387 5.53 4.59 -22.34
N ASN A 388 5.38 5.32 -23.45
CA ASN A 388 6.50 5.78 -24.25
C ASN A 388 6.87 7.22 -23.84
N VAL A 389 8.07 7.40 -23.27
CA VAL A 389 8.62 8.72 -22.95
C VAL A 389 9.59 9.13 -24.05
N GLU A 390 9.18 10.06 -24.91
CA GLU A 390 9.92 10.38 -26.14
C GLU A 390 11.16 11.26 -25.93
N SER A 391 11.19 12.03 -24.82
CA SER A 391 12.28 12.99 -24.58
C SER A 391 12.56 13.21 -23.08
N GLY A 392 13.65 13.92 -22.79
CA GLY A 392 14.06 14.27 -21.44
C GLY A 392 14.87 13.16 -20.73
N ARG A 393 15.15 13.38 -19.46
CA ARG A 393 16.02 12.48 -18.66
C ARG A 393 15.47 11.06 -18.48
N ASN A 394 14.15 10.92 -18.59
CA ASN A 394 13.46 9.64 -18.42
C ASN A 394 13.04 9.01 -19.75
N LYS A 395 13.68 9.42 -20.88
CA LYS A 395 13.38 8.89 -22.21
C LYS A 395 13.52 7.37 -22.24
N GLY A 396 12.53 6.72 -22.84
CA GLY A 396 12.51 5.26 -23.05
C GLY A 396 11.09 4.75 -23.32
N ASP A 397 11.01 3.62 -24.01
CA ASP A 397 9.72 2.96 -24.27
C ASP A 397 9.43 1.90 -23.22
N GLY A 398 8.60 2.23 -22.24
CA GLY A 398 8.19 1.34 -21.16
C GLY A 398 7.41 0.12 -21.65
N ARG A 399 6.76 0.19 -22.81
CA ARG A 399 6.07 -0.96 -23.42
C ARG A 399 7.01 -2.12 -23.69
N ALA A 400 8.29 -1.80 -23.97
CA ALA A 400 9.36 -2.77 -24.17
C ALA A 400 10.20 -3.07 -22.91
N ASN A 401 9.75 -2.62 -21.70
CA ASN A 401 10.49 -2.88 -20.47
C ASN A 401 10.59 -4.40 -20.22
N PRO A 402 11.81 -4.95 -20.04
CA PRO A 402 12.02 -6.40 -19.88
C PRO A 402 11.45 -6.96 -18.57
N PHE A 403 11.20 -6.13 -17.56
CA PHE A 403 10.60 -6.52 -16.26
C PHE A 403 9.09 -6.24 -16.20
N LYS A 404 8.51 -5.73 -17.29
CA LYS A 404 7.08 -5.43 -17.34
C LYS A 404 6.24 -6.68 -17.11
N ASP A 405 5.18 -6.54 -16.29
CA ASP A 405 4.23 -7.62 -16.07
C ASP A 405 3.59 -8.06 -17.40
N PRO A 406 3.56 -9.36 -17.69
CA PRO A 406 2.98 -9.88 -18.93
C PRO A 406 1.48 -9.62 -19.06
N LEU A 407 0.74 -9.31 -18.00
CA LEU A 407 -0.64 -8.88 -18.05
C LEU A 407 -0.78 -7.45 -18.61
N VAL A 408 0.25 -6.62 -18.56
CA VAL A 408 0.24 -5.25 -19.09
C VAL A 408 0.61 -5.26 -20.57
N GLN A 409 -0.40 -5.34 -21.42
CA GLN A 409 -0.28 -5.44 -22.88
C GLN A 409 -1.15 -4.39 -23.55
N ASP A 410 -0.84 -4.09 -24.80
CA ASP A 410 -1.74 -3.30 -25.66
C ASP A 410 -3.08 -4.04 -25.84
N ARG A 411 -4.17 -3.39 -25.44
CA ARG A 411 -5.53 -3.92 -25.49
C ARG A 411 -6.29 -3.51 -26.74
N GLY A 412 -5.73 -2.64 -27.55
CA GLY A 412 -6.34 -2.16 -28.78
C GLY A 412 -7.66 -1.42 -28.57
N LEU A 413 -7.83 -0.72 -27.44
CA LEU A 413 -9.06 0.02 -27.15
C LEU A 413 -9.24 1.19 -28.09
N SER A 414 -10.45 1.35 -28.61
CA SER A 414 -10.86 2.54 -29.36
C SER A 414 -11.01 3.76 -28.43
N ASP A 415 -11.05 4.96 -28.99
CA ASP A 415 -11.33 6.18 -28.22
C ASP A 415 -12.71 6.12 -27.54
N GLN A 416 -13.68 5.45 -28.15
CA GLN A 416 -15.00 5.24 -27.52
C GLN A 416 -14.90 4.29 -26.33
N ASP A 417 -14.13 3.19 -26.42
CA ASP A 417 -13.91 2.27 -25.30
C ASP A 417 -13.24 2.98 -24.13
N VAL A 418 -12.26 3.85 -24.42
CA VAL A 418 -11.61 4.66 -23.37
C VAL A 418 -12.60 5.62 -22.73
N ALA A 419 -13.43 6.31 -23.52
CA ALA A 419 -14.45 7.23 -22.99
C ALA A 419 -15.49 6.50 -22.12
N ASP A 420 -15.91 5.30 -22.51
CA ASP A 420 -16.89 4.50 -21.79
C ASP A 420 -16.26 3.91 -20.51
N LEU A 421 -15.01 3.46 -20.58
CA LEU A 421 -14.23 3.01 -19.42
C LEU A 421 -14.07 4.15 -18.39
N LEU A 422 -13.77 5.36 -18.82
CA LEU A 422 -13.72 6.53 -17.94
C LEU A 422 -15.07 6.79 -17.28
N ALA A 423 -16.17 6.70 -18.04
CA ALA A 423 -17.52 6.84 -17.48
C ALA A 423 -17.77 5.80 -16.35
N PHE A 424 -17.37 4.54 -16.56
CA PHE A 424 -17.45 3.51 -15.53
C PHE A 424 -16.58 3.85 -14.32
N LEU A 425 -15.32 4.24 -14.50
CA LEU A 425 -14.40 4.58 -13.41
C LEU A 425 -14.92 5.74 -12.56
N HIS A 426 -15.61 6.71 -13.15
CA HIS A 426 -16.29 7.78 -12.40
C HIS A 426 -17.39 7.26 -11.48
N THR A 427 -18.06 6.13 -11.81
CA THR A 427 -19.07 5.53 -10.93
C THR A 427 -18.51 4.94 -9.63
N LEU A 428 -17.18 4.75 -9.54
CA LEU A 428 -16.47 4.27 -8.35
C LEU A 428 -16.22 5.37 -7.31
N THR A 429 -16.66 6.62 -7.57
CA THR A 429 -16.55 7.73 -6.63
C THR A 429 -17.66 7.65 -5.58
N ASP A 430 -17.26 7.71 -4.32
CA ASP A 430 -18.16 7.74 -3.16
C ASP A 430 -18.27 9.18 -2.65
N GLU A 431 -19.27 9.88 -3.14
CA GLU A 431 -19.50 11.29 -2.82
C GLU A 431 -19.82 11.54 -1.32
N HIS A 432 -20.34 10.53 -0.63
CA HIS A 432 -20.58 10.63 0.81
C HIS A 432 -19.24 10.60 1.56
N PHE A 433 -18.38 9.66 1.25
CA PHE A 433 -17.04 9.53 1.84
C PHE A 433 -16.22 10.83 1.74
N LEU A 434 -16.28 11.50 0.59
CA LEU A 434 -15.55 12.74 0.35
C LEU A 434 -16.00 13.91 1.23
N LYS A 435 -17.17 13.82 1.87
CA LYS A 435 -17.82 14.93 2.59
C LYS A 435 -18.28 14.54 3.99
N ASP A 436 -18.12 13.28 4.40
CA ASP A 436 -18.61 12.78 5.68
C ASP A 436 -18.01 13.59 6.84
N PRO A 437 -18.85 14.23 7.69
CA PRO A 437 -18.38 14.98 8.85
C PRO A 437 -17.54 14.16 9.84
N ALA A 438 -17.72 12.82 9.87
CA ALA A 438 -16.94 11.94 10.72
C ALA A 438 -15.44 11.95 10.39
N PHE A 439 -15.12 12.22 9.13
CA PHE A 439 -13.73 12.25 8.64
C PHE A 439 -13.16 13.67 8.49
N SER A 440 -13.99 14.71 8.64
CA SER A 440 -13.57 16.09 8.40
C SER A 440 -12.61 16.62 9.47
N ASP A 441 -11.87 17.68 9.11
CA ASP A 441 -10.97 18.40 10.01
C ASP A 441 -11.76 18.97 11.23
N PRO A 442 -11.48 18.52 12.47
CA PRO A 442 -12.17 18.99 13.67
C PRO A 442 -11.83 20.45 14.01
N PHE A 443 -10.73 20.99 13.50
CA PHE A 443 -10.30 22.37 13.72
C PHE A 443 -10.92 23.36 12.72
N ALA A 444 -11.44 22.88 11.58
CA ALA A 444 -12.02 23.74 10.55
C ALA A 444 -13.25 24.55 11.05
N ARG A 445 -13.99 24.02 12.05
CA ARG A 445 -15.16 24.67 12.65
C ARG A 445 -14.81 25.72 13.72
N GLN A 446 -13.54 25.85 14.07
CA GLN A 446 -13.07 26.77 15.11
C GLN A 446 -12.47 28.07 14.53
N LYS A 447 -12.52 28.24 13.20
CA LYS A 447 -12.16 29.53 12.60
C LYS A 447 -13.33 30.48 12.75
N PRO A 448 -13.15 31.64 13.42
CA PRO A 448 -14.21 32.66 13.57
C PRO A 448 -14.61 33.27 12.24
#